data_c5f6440b2f3c0f20f02b0fcb2813cdf8
#
_entry.id   c5f6440b2f3c0f20f02b0fcb2813cdf8
#
_cell.length_a   1.000
_cell.length_b   1.000
_cell.length_c   1.000
_cell.angle_alpha   90.00
_cell.angle_beta   90.00
_cell.angle_gamma   90.00
#
_symmetry.space_group_name_H-M   'P 1'
#
loop_
_entity.id
_entity.type
_entity.pdbx_description
1 polymer ?
#
loop_
_entity_poly.entity_id
_entity_poly.type
_entity_poly.pdbx_seq_one_letter_code
_entity_poly.pdbx_strand_id
1 'polypeptide(L)' 'MNIESATYIEASNTTVKAVVDGVTLFIPVDVANTDYQDILEWVADGNTITAA' A
#
# COMPACT_ATOMS: atom_id res chain seq x y z
N MET A 1 -11.79 -2.14 -2.34
CA MET A 1 -10.63 -1.51 -3.01
C MET A 1 -9.87 -2.58 -3.78
N ASN A 2 -9.66 -2.37 -5.06
CA ASN A 2 -8.96 -3.35 -5.92
C ASN A 2 -7.50 -2.95 -6.09
N ILE A 3 -6.63 -3.42 -5.20
CA ILE A 3 -5.21 -3.08 -5.20
C ILE A 3 -4.48 -3.95 -6.22
N GLU A 4 -3.85 -3.33 -7.20
CA GLU A 4 -3.10 -4.02 -8.25
C GLU A 4 -1.64 -4.21 -7.85
N SER A 5 -1.04 -3.21 -7.18
CA SER A 5 0.34 -3.28 -6.70
C SER A 5 0.55 -2.29 -5.57
N ALA A 6 1.59 -2.51 -4.77
CA ALA A 6 2.00 -1.60 -3.72
C ALA A 6 3.52 -1.63 -3.57
N THR A 7 4.13 -0.46 -3.44
CA THR A 7 5.58 -0.30 -3.34
C THR A 7 5.91 0.79 -2.31
N TYR A 8 6.87 0.55 -1.43
CA TYR A 8 7.41 1.61 -0.58
C TYR A 8 8.20 2.60 -1.45
N ILE A 9 8.05 3.90 -1.22
CA ILE A 9 8.70 4.92 -2.05
C ILE A 9 10.06 5.38 -1.50
N GLU A 10 10.37 5.02 -0.23
CA GLU A 10 11.66 5.33 0.38
C GLU A 10 12.06 4.24 1.38
N ALA A 11 13.34 4.22 1.75
CA ALA A 11 13.89 3.19 2.63
C ALA A 11 13.32 3.24 4.06
N SER A 12 12.77 4.37 4.49
CA SER A 12 12.16 4.49 5.81
C SER A 12 10.78 3.81 5.91
N ASN A 13 10.20 3.42 4.77
CA ASN A 13 8.90 2.73 4.70
C ASN A 13 7.75 3.53 5.35
N THR A 14 7.74 4.85 5.15
CA THR A 14 6.71 5.71 5.73
C THR A 14 5.54 6.00 4.79
N THR A 15 5.71 5.70 3.49
CA THR A 15 4.66 5.91 2.49
C THR A 15 4.66 4.76 1.48
N VAL A 16 3.47 4.30 1.13
CA VAL A 16 3.26 3.27 0.11
C VAL A 16 2.65 3.91 -1.12
N LYS A 17 3.23 3.64 -2.28
CA LYS A 17 2.62 3.97 -3.57
C LYS A 17 1.83 2.75 -4.02
N ALA A 18 0.51 2.88 -4.08
CA ALA A 18 -0.38 1.79 -4.49
C ALA A 18 -1.10 2.14 -5.80
N VAL A 19 -1.25 1.14 -6.66
CA VAL A 19 -2.10 1.28 -7.85
C VAL A 19 -3.42 0.59 -7.54
N VAL A 20 -4.50 1.36 -7.55
CA VAL A 20 -5.84 0.92 -7.18
C VAL A 20 -6.80 1.29 -8.31
N ASP A 21 -7.40 0.30 -8.95
CA ASP A 21 -8.31 0.50 -10.08
C ASP A 21 -7.71 1.38 -11.19
N GLY A 22 -6.40 1.22 -11.45
CA GLY A 22 -5.69 2.00 -12.46
C GLY A 22 -5.25 3.41 -11.99
N VAL A 23 -5.51 3.76 -10.75
CA VAL A 23 -5.14 5.07 -10.17
C VAL A 23 -4.01 4.89 -9.17
N THR A 24 -2.97 5.72 -9.28
CA THR A 24 -1.85 5.70 -8.33
C THR A 24 -2.19 6.55 -7.11
N LEU A 25 -2.08 5.94 -5.93
CA LEU A 25 -2.31 6.59 -4.64
C LEU A 25 -1.03 6.56 -3.80
N PHE A 26 -0.79 7.62 -3.04
CA PHE A 26 0.27 7.66 -2.03
C PHE A 26 -0.37 7.57 -0.66
N ILE A 27 -0.10 6.48 0.07
CA ILE A 27 -0.80 6.12 1.30
C ILE A 27 0.19 6.14 2.45
N PRO A 28 -0.04 6.95 3.51
CA PRO A 28 0.85 6.95 4.66
C PRO A 28 0.77 5.63 5.42
N VAL A 29 1.91 5.18 5.94
CA VAL A 29 1.98 3.98 6.78
C VAL A 29 1.52 4.35 8.19
N ASP A 30 0.21 4.39 8.37
CA ASP A 30 -0.44 4.78 9.61
C ASP A 30 -1.64 3.86 9.82
N VAL A 31 -1.65 3.11 10.92
CA VAL A 31 -2.71 2.14 11.21
C VAL A 31 -4.08 2.78 11.38
N ALA A 32 -4.15 4.08 11.62
CA ALA A 32 -5.41 4.82 11.67
C ALA A 32 -5.92 5.22 10.27
N ASN A 33 -5.10 5.06 9.23
CA ASN A 33 -5.51 5.40 7.85
C ASN A 33 -6.25 4.23 7.24
N THR A 34 -7.48 4.46 6.77
CA THR A 34 -8.32 3.38 6.22
C THR A 34 -7.74 2.78 4.94
N ASP A 35 -7.09 3.59 4.10
CA ASP A 35 -6.45 3.07 2.89
C ASP A 35 -5.28 2.16 3.24
N TYR A 36 -4.50 2.51 4.27
CA TYR A 36 -3.43 1.63 4.74
C TYR A 36 -3.97 0.33 5.33
N GLN A 37 -5.10 0.38 6.03
CA GLN A 37 -5.75 -0.83 6.53
C GLN A 37 -6.15 -1.77 5.39
N ASP A 38 -6.62 -1.22 4.28
CA ASP A 38 -6.92 -2.01 3.08
C ASP A 38 -5.67 -2.64 2.48
N ILE A 39 -4.54 -1.92 2.49
CA ILE A 39 -3.25 -2.46 2.07
C ILE A 39 -2.85 -3.65 2.97
N LEU A 40 -3.05 -3.54 4.28
CA LEU A 40 -2.71 -4.63 5.21
C LEU A 40 -3.56 -5.87 4.96
N GLU A 41 -4.85 -5.72 4.66
CA GLU A 41 -5.71 -6.84 4.28
C GLU A 41 -5.23 -7.50 2.99
N TRP A 42 -4.83 -6.69 2.01
CA TRP A 42 -4.29 -7.18 0.75
C TRP A 42 -3.01 -8.00 0.96
N VAL A 43 -2.13 -7.56 1.85
CA VAL A 43 -0.93 -8.31 2.22
C VAL A 43 -1.31 -9.62 2.90
N ALA A 44 -2.30 -9.60 3.79
CA ALA A 44 -2.78 -10.80 4.47
C ALA A 44 -3.35 -11.84 3.50
N ASP A 45 -3.82 -11.42 2.34
CA ASP A 45 -4.33 -12.31 1.29
C ASP A 45 -3.21 -12.99 0.48
N GLY A 46 -1.94 -12.74 0.80
CA GLY A 46 -0.81 -13.37 0.14
C GLY A 46 -0.02 -12.47 -0.79
N ASN A 47 -0.25 -11.17 -0.74
CA ASN A 47 0.46 -10.18 -1.56
C ASN A 47 1.63 -9.57 -0.77
N THR A 48 2.50 -8.86 -1.47
CA THR A 48 3.69 -8.27 -0.86
C THR A 48 3.84 -6.82 -1.29
N ILE A 49 4.16 -5.94 -0.33
CA ILE A 49 4.57 -4.56 -0.64
C ILE A 49 6.03 -4.61 -1.07
N THR A 50 6.31 -4.15 -2.29
CA THR A 50 7.67 -4.18 -2.84
C THR A 50 8.55 -3.16 -2.11
N ALA A 51 9.77 -3.56 -1.79
CA ALA A 51 10.75 -2.67 -1.16
C ALA A 51 11.14 -1.50 -2.08
N ALA A 52 11.45 -0.38 -1.47
CA ALA A 52 11.91 0.81 -2.20
C ALA A 52 13.25 0.56 -2.88
#